data_a468ffba53ca8a014992cbb6fbf83591
#
_entry.id   a468ffba53ca8a014992cbb6fbf83591
#
_cell.length_a   1.000
_cell.length_b   1.000
_cell.length_c   1.000
_cell.angle_alpha   90.00
_cell.angle_beta   90.00
_cell.angle_gamma   90.00
#
_symmetry.space_group_name_H-M   'P 1'
#
loop_
_entity.id
_entity.type
_entity.pdbx_description
1 polymer ?
#
loop_
_entity_poly.entity_id
_entity_poly.type
_entity_poly.pdbx_seq_one_letter_code
_entity_poly.pdbx_strand_id
1 'polypeptide(L)'
;MLKEIIENNRFSFQKGFSSWEDAIRTACQPLLDQNIITADYPGYIINNVHEFGPYIVIAPEICIPHAQEGKGVNETAVAFMNVEEAVDFGPSSEYKPRLFFVLASTDNEKHLGNLSELVTLVEDENIIEAFVNARSKADLENILQGLGE
;
A
#
# COMPACT_ATOMS: atom_id res chain seq x y z
N MET A 1 5.14 -6.41 -9.85
CA MET A 1 4.82 -5.75 -8.56
C MET A 1 4.76 -6.74 -7.40
N LEU A 2 3.83 -7.68 -7.38
CA LEU A 2 3.68 -8.61 -6.24
C LEU A 2 4.90 -9.49 -6.05
N LYS A 3 5.49 -9.99 -7.13
CA LYS A 3 6.72 -10.80 -7.05
C LYS A 3 7.84 -10.05 -6.32
N GLU A 4 8.05 -8.77 -6.66
CA GLU A 4 9.09 -7.95 -6.02
C GLU A 4 8.77 -7.70 -4.54
N ILE A 5 7.49 -7.49 -4.19
CA ILE A 5 7.05 -7.33 -2.81
C ILE A 5 7.44 -8.58 -2.00
N ILE A 6 7.14 -9.76 -2.53
CA ILE A 6 7.41 -11.03 -1.86
C ILE A 6 8.92 -11.29 -1.75
N GLU A 7 9.65 -11.18 -2.86
CA GLU A 7 11.09 -11.48 -2.90
C GLU A 7 11.91 -10.56 -2.00
N ASN A 8 11.47 -9.31 -1.83
CA ASN A 8 12.19 -8.31 -1.03
C ASN A 8 11.59 -8.12 0.36
N ASN A 9 10.62 -8.95 0.76
CA ASN A 9 9.96 -8.88 2.07
C ASN A 9 9.36 -7.50 2.37
N ARG A 10 8.73 -6.88 1.37
CA ARG A 10 8.11 -5.56 1.50
C ARG A 10 6.63 -5.70 1.82
N PHE A 11 6.31 -6.45 2.88
CA PHE A 11 4.94 -6.70 3.29
C PHE A 11 4.82 -6.83 4.80
N SER A 12 3.62 -6.59 5.32
CA SER A 12 3.31 -6.83 6.73
C SER A 12 1.83 -7.20 6.89
N PHE A 13 1.53 -7.85 8.02
CA PHE A 13 0.18 -8.25 8.39
C PHE A 13 -0.08 -7.71 9.80
N GLN A 14 -1.14 -6.91 9.94
CA GLN A 14 -1.47 -6.22 11.18
C GLN A 14 -2.90 -6.53 11.58
N LYS A 15 -3.20 -6.47 12.88
CA LYS A 15 -4.55 -6.69 13.38
C LYS A 15 -5.41 -5.43 13.21
N GLY A 16 -4.91 -4.29 13.64
CA GLY A 16 -5.65 -3.04 13.59
C GLY A 16 -4.81 -1.87 14.08
N PHE A 17 -5.37 -0.66 13.98
CA PHE A 17 -4.69 0.58 14.38
C PHE A 17 -5.65 1.49 15.14
N SER A 18 -5.11 2.26 16.08
CA SER A 18 -5.87 3.28 16.79
C SER A 18 -6.08 4.55 15.96
N SER A 19 -5.26 4.76 14.92
CA SER A 19 -5.38 5.89 14.00
C SER A 19 -4.90 5.53 12.61
N TRP A 20 -5.45 6.22 11.60
CA TRP A 20 -5.00 6.02 10.22
C TRP A 20 -3.56 6.51 10.01
N GLU A 21 -3.12 7.51 10.78
CA GLU A 21 -1.73 8.00 10.71
C GLU A 21 -0.76 6.87 11.10
N ASP A 22 -1.06 6.13 12.14
CA ASP A 22 -0.23 4.98 12.55
C ASP A 22 -0.26 3.88 11.50
N ALA A 23 -1.40 3.67 10.85
CA ALA A 23 -1.49 2.71 9.75
C ALA A 23 -0.55 3.10 8.60
N ILE A 24 -0.52 4.37 8.22
CA ILE A 24 0.38 4.86 7.17
C ILE A 24 1.84 4.65 7.55
N ARG A 25 2.22 5.00 8.79
CA ARG A 25 3.60 4.83 9.26
C ARG A 25 4.02 3.37 9.23
N THR A 26 3.17 2.48 9.71
CA THR A 26 3.47 1.04 9.72
C THR A 26 3.54 0.47 8.30
N ALA A 27 2.64 0.90 7.42
CA ALA A 27 2.65 0.47 6.03
C ALA A 27 3.97 0.86 5.32
N CYS A 28 4.54 1.99 5.67
CA CYS A 28 5.79 2.48 5.10
C CYS A 28 7.04 1.80 5.69
N GLN A 29 6.93 1.11 6.82
CA GLN A 29 8.09 0.59 7.55
C GLN A 29 9.02 -0.29 6.72
N PRO A 30 8.54 -1.27 5.92
CA PRO A 30 9.46 -2.07 5.10
C PRO A 30 10.32 -1.24 4.15
N LEU A 31 9.75 -0.18 3.59
CA LEU A 31 10.50 0.70 2.68
C LEU A 31 11.50 1.58 3.44
N LEU A 32 11.15 2.02 4.66
CA LEU A 32 12.08 2.74 5.54
C LEU A 32 13.27 1.87 5.90
N ASP A 33 13.02 0.63 6.32
CA ASP A 33 14.07 -0.32 6.74
C ASP A 33 15.07 -0.60 5.61
N GLN A 34 14.62 -0.54 4.37
CA GLN A 34 15.44 -0.82 3.19
C GLN A 34 16.01 0.44 2.54
N ASN A 35 15.82 1.61 3.16
CA ASN A 35 16.27 2.90 2.62
C ASN A 35 15.67 3.24 1.25
N ILE A 36 14.53 2.69 0.92
CA ILE A 36 13.78 2.99 -0.30
C ILE A 36 13.17 4.40 -0.19
N ILE A 37 12.72 4.75 1.02
CA ILE A 37 12.18 6.08 1.32
C ILE A 37 12.95 6.68 2.49
N THR A 38 12.89 8.02 2.61
CA THR A 38 13.46 8.72 3.76
C THR A 38 12.47 8.73 4.92
N ALA A 39 12.96 9.07 6.12
CA ALA A 39 12.13 9.17 7.32
C ALA A 39 11.00 10.19 7.17
N ASP A 40 11.14 11.16 6.27
CA ASP A 40 10.14 12.21 6.03
C ASP A 40 8.96 11.77 5.16
N TYR A 41 9.13 10.70 4.38
CA TYR A 41 8.13 10.31 3.39
C TYR A 41 6.75 10.01 4.01
N PRO A 42 6.65 9.22 5.08
CA PRO A 42 5.34 8.99 5.72
C PRO A 42 4.66 10.29 6.16
N GLY A 43 5.45 11.24 6.67
CA GLY A 43 4.94 12.56 7.06
C GLY A 43 4.38 13.35 5.90
N TYR A 44 4.99 13.27 4.72
CA TYR A 44 4.48 13.93 3.51
C TYR A 44 3.11 13.36 3.13
N ILE A 45 2.95 12.05 3.19
CA ILE A 45 1.65 11.40 2.91
C ILE A 45 0.60 11.87 3.91
N ILE A 46 0.92 11.80 5.21
CA ILE A 46 0.00 12.19 6.29
C ILE A 46 -0.41 13.64 6.16
N ASN A 47 0.52 14.55 5.93
CA ASN A 47 0.25 15.96 5.76
C ASN A 47 -0.66 16.23 4.55
N ASN A 48 -0.43 15.53 3.45
CA ASN A 48 -1.27 15.65 2.26
C ASN A 48 -2.70 15.18 2.52
N VAL A 49 -2.88 14.11 3.30
CA VAL A 49 -4.22 13.64 3.67
C VAL A 49 -4.93 14.67 4.55
N HIS A 50 -4.22 15.28 5.51
CA HIS A 50 -4.80 16.35 6.33
C HIS A 50 -5.21 17.55 5.49
N GLU A 51 -4.43 17.92 4.50
CA GLU A 51 -4.68 19.09 3.66
C GLU A 51 -5.75 18.85 2.59
N PHE A 52 -5.69 17.71 1.91
CA PHE A 52 -6.52 17.42 0.72
C PHE A 52 -7.63 16.40 0.97
N GLY A 53 -7.68 15.79 2.16
CA GLY A 53 -8.60 14.69 2.44
C GLY A 53 -8.00 13.33 2.07
N PRO A 54 -8.76 12.24 2.26
CA PRO A 54 -8.25 10.87 2.09
C PRO A 54 -8.15 10.43 0.62
N TYR A 55 -7.42 11.20 -0.19
CA TYR A 55 -7.22 10.94 -1.63
C TYR A 55 -6.61 9.58 -1.93
N ILE A 56 -5.96 8.96 -0.94
CA ILE A 56 -5.28 7.67 -1.08
C ILE A 56 -6.22 6.47 -0.96
N VAL A 57 -7.44 6.68 -0.44
CA VAL A 57 -8.45 5.62 -0.32
C VAL A 57 -9.25 5.60 -1.62
N ILE A 58 -8.97 4.63 -2.49
CA ILE A 58 -9.46 4.65 -3.88
C ILE A 58 -10.61 3.69 -4.17
N ALA A 59 -10.86 2.73 -3.27
CA ALA A 59 -11.88 1.69 -3.46
C ALA A 59 -12.27 1.14 -2.09
N PRO A 60 -13.34 0.32 -1.98
CA PRO A 60 -13.83 -0.16 -0.68
C PRO A 60 -12.77 -0.76 0.23
N GLU A 61 -11.81 -1.49 -0.31
CA GLU A 61 -10.79 -2.16 0.50
C GLU A 61 -9.38 -1.63 0.28
N ILE A 62 -9.19 -0.69 -0.65
CA ILE A 62 -7.85 -0.35 -1.16
C ILE A 62 -7.44 1.07 -0.79
N CYS A 63 -6.31 1.15 -0.11
CA CYS A 63 -5.59 2.40 0.17
C CYS A 63 -4.25 2.35 -0.55
N ILE A 64 -3.91 3.42 -1.28
CA ILE A 64 -2.61 3.54 -1.95
C ILE A 64 -1.88 4.76 -1.39
N PRO A 65 -1.20 4.60 -0.24
CA PRO A 65 -0.42 5.70 0.33
C PRO A 65 0.68 6.13 -0.63
N HIS A 66 0.67 7.42 -0.99
CA HIS A 66 1.70 7.99 -1.86
C HIS A 66 1.73 9.51 -1.68
N ALA A 67 2.87 10.09 -1.96
CA ALA A 67 3.06 11.54 -1.97
C ALA A 67 3.73 11.93 -3.29
N GLN A 68 4.13 13.19 -3.41
CA GLN A 68 4.73 13.73 -4.62
C GLN A 68 5.94 12.90 -5.04
N GLU A 69 6.01 12.57 -6.33
CA GLU A 69 7.09 11.80 -6.93
C GLU A 69 8.46 12.43 -6.67
N GLY A 70 9.44 11.58 -6.35
CA GLY A 70 10.82 11.99 -6.14
C GLY A 70 11.12 12.62 -4.78
N LYS A 71 10.10 13.09 -4.06
CA LYS A 71 10.30 13.75 -2.77
C LYS A 71 10.29 12.73 -1.64
N GLY A 72 11.43 12.55 -1.00
CA GLY A 72 11.58 11.56 0.09
C GLY A 72 11.68 10.13 -0.40
N VAL A 73 12.02 9.91 -1.67
CA VAL A 73 12.10 8.59 -2.29
C VAL A 73 13.48 8.40 -2.93
N ASN A 74 14.13 7.29 -2.62
CA ASN A 74 15.44 6.92 -3.17
C ASN A 74 15.32 5.95 -4.35
N GLU A 75 14.31 5.08 -4.34
CA GLU A 75 14.07 4.07 -5.38
C GLU A 75 12.58 3.86 -5.57
N THR A 76 12.18 3.44 -6.76
CA THR A 76 10.79 3.08 -7.04
C THR A 76 10.50 1.70 -6.49
N ALA A 77 9.49 1.59 -5.62
CA ALA A 77 9.08 0.31 -5.04
C ALA A 77 7.65 0.39 -4.50
N VAL A 78 7.08 -0.78 -4.22
CA VAL A 78 5.77 -0.92 -3.60
C VAL A 78 5.90 -1.78 -2.35
N ALA A 79 5.22 -1.39 -1.27
CA ALA A 79 5.06 -2.23 -0.08
C ALA A 79 3.59 -2.53 0.13
N PHE A 80 3.30 -3.71 0.67
CA PHE A 80 1.94 -4.17 0.95
C PHE A 80 1.73 -4.34 2.44
N MET A 81 0.55 -3.93 2.94
CA MET A 81 0.12 -4.21 4.31
C MET A 81 -1.34 -4.67 4.30
N ASN A 82 -1.59 -5.79 4.99
CA ASN A 82 -2.94 -6.26 5.26
C ASN A 82 -3.29 -5.90 6.69
N VAL A 83 -4.47 -5.33 6.90
CA VAL A 83 -5.00 -5.02 8.23
C VAL A 83 -6.32 -5.76 8.39
N GLU A 84 -6.43 -6.57 9.45
CA GLU A 84 -7.66 -7.36 9.69
C GLU A 84 -8.87 -6.48 9.98
N GLU A 85 -8.67 -5.42 10.77
CA GLU A 85 -9.72 -4.45 11.11
C GLU A 85 -9.62 -3.24 10.19
N ALA A 86 -10.73 -2.89 9.55
CA ALA A 86 -10.77 -1.77 8.61
C ALA A 86 -10.29 -0.46 9.26
N VAL A 87 -9.52 0.32 8.51
CA VAL A 87 -8.92 1.56 9.00
C VAL A 87 -9.84 2.74 8.69
N ASP A 88 -10.17 3.51 9.72
CA ASP A 88 -11.06 4.67 9.61
C ASP A 88 -10.27 5.95 9.30
N PHE A 89 -10.50 6.52 8.11
CA PHE A 89 -9.86 7.77 7.67
C PHE A 89 -10.71 9.01 7.96
N GLY A 90 -11.78 8.85 8.76
CA GLY A 90 -12.63 9.96 9.14
C GLY A 90 -13.90 10.09 8.28
N PRO A 91 -14.77 11.06 8.61
CA PRO A 91 -16.10 11.17 7.99
C PRO A 91 -16.06 11.56 6.51
N SER A 92 -14.95 12.12 6.02
CA SER A 92 -14.82 12.49 4.61
C SER A 92 -14.42 11.33 3.72
N SER A 93 -14.06 10.17 4.29
CA SER A 93 -13.74 8.97 3.54
C SER A 93 -14.99 8.11 3.36
N GLU A 94 -15.29 7.79 2.11
CA GLU A 94 -16.41 6.91 1.79
C GLU A 94 -16.16 5.48 2.24
N TYR A 95 -14.90 5.03 2.19
CA TYR A 95 -14.51 3.66 2.47
C TYR A 95 -13.55 3.55 3.65
N LYS A 96 -13.51 2.35 4.27
CA LYS A 96 -12.56 2.00 5.33
C LYS A 96 -11.71 0.83 4.83
N PRO A 97 -10.50 1.08 4.32
CA PRO A 97 -9.69 0.05 3.68
C PRO A 97 -9.01 -0.90 4.66
N ARG A 98 -8.74 -2.13 4.19
CA ARG A 98 -7.93 -3.13 4.88
C ARG A 98 -6.65 -3.47 4.14
N LEU A 99 -6.50 -3.02 2.89
CA LEU A 99 -5.33 -3.29 2.07
C LEU A 99 -4.61 -1.99 1.75
N PHE A 100 -3.31 -1.96 2.02
CA PHE A 100 -2.47 -0.79 1.80
C PHE A 100 -1.35 -1.16 0.84
N PHE A 101 -1.27 -0.43 -0.28
CA PHE A 101 -0.16 -0.55 -1.23
C PHE A 101 0.56 0.79 -1.27
N VAL A 102 1.68 0.88 -0.54
CA VAL A 102 2.49 2.09 -0.49
C VAL A 102 3.29 2.21 -1.78
N LEU A 103 3.13 3.33 -2.49
CA LEU A 103 3.90 3.61 -3.69
C LEU A 103 5.01 4.61 -3.39
N ALA A 104 6.24 4.24 -3.73
CA ALA A 104 7.39 5.13 -3.73
C ALA A 104 7.91 5.20 -5.17
N SER A 105 8.14 6.40 -5.70
CA SER A 105 8.49 6.56 -7.11
C SER A 105 9.54 7.62 -7.35
N THR A 106 10.60 7.24 -8.10
CA THR A 106 11.58 8.16 -8.67
C THR A 106 11.54 8.13 -10.20
N ASP A 107 10.80 7.17 -10.79
CA ASP A 107 10.81 6.84 -12.20
C ASP A 107 9.37 6.74 -12.70
N ASN A 108 8.99 7.64 -13.60
CA ASN A 108 7.64 7.71 -14.16
C ASN A 108 7.23 6.41 -14.85
N GLU A 109 8.12 5.79 -15.60
CA GLU A 109 7.80 4.58 -16.37
C GLU A 109 7.47 3.41 -15.44
N LYS A 110 8.33 3.16 -14.44
CA LYS A 110 8.11 2.09 -13.47
C LYS A 110 6.89 2.39 -12.59
N HIS A 111 6.69 3.66 -12.24
CA HIS A 111 5.53 4.09 -11.46
C HIS A 111 4.22 3.82 -12.22
N LEU A 112 4.17 4.15 -13.51
CA LEU A 112 3.00 3.87 -14.34
C LEU A 112 2.75 2.37 -14.46
N GLY A 113 3.81 1.56 -14.55
CA GLY A 113 3.70 0.11 -14.56
C GLY A 113 3.07 -0.42 -13.28
N ASN A 114 3.52 0.06 -12.12
CA ASN A 114 2.97 -0.33 -10.82
C ASN A 114 1.50 0.10 -10.69
N LEU A 115 1.16 1.32 -11.09
CA LEU A 115 -0.22 1.79 -11.07
C LEU A 115 -1.12 0.96 -11.97
N SER A 116 -0.65 0.58 -13.16
CA SER A 116 -1.40 -0.25 -14.09
C SER A 116 -1.71 -1.62 -13.49
N GLU A 117 -0.74 -2.25 -12.83
CA GLU A 117 -0.97 -3.52 -12.13
C GLU A 117 -1.97 -3.38 -11.00
N LEU A 118 -1.88 -2.31 -10.20
CA LEU A 118 -2.82 -2.05 -9.12
C LEU A 118 -4.24 -1.84 -9.64
N VAL A 119 -4.42 -1.11 -10.73
CA VAL A 119 -5.73 -0.92 -11.35
C VAL A 119 -6.33 -2.26 -11.76
N THR A 120 -5.53 -3.14 -12.34
CA THR A 120 -5.97 -4.49 -12.73
C THR A 120 -6.40 -5.30 -11.50
N LEU A 121 -5.65 -5.23 -10.41
CA LEU A 121 -5.99 -5.93 -9.16
C LEU A 121 -7.30 -5.40 -8.56
N VAL A 122 -7.47 -4.08 -8.55
CA VAL A 122 -8.67 -3.42 -7.97
C VAL A 122 -9.95 -3.82 -8.71
N GLU A 123 -9.86 -4.12 -9.99
CA GLU A 123 -11.01 -4.50 -10.80
C GLU A 123 -11.44 -5.95 -10.60
N ASP A 124 -10.64 -6.79 -9.93
CA ASP A 124 -10.93 -8.20 -9.71
C ASP A 124 -11.30 -8.46 -8.24
N GLU A 125 -12.59 -8.63 -7.98
CA GLU A 125 -13.12 -8.86 -6.63
C GLU A 125 -12.56 -10.13 -5.98
N ASN A 126 -12.28 -11.17 -6.76
CA ASN A 126 -11.75 -12.43 -6.23
C ASN A 126 -10.30 -12.23 -5.74
N ILE A 127 -9.52 -11.44 -6.47
CA ILE A 127 -8.14 -11.13 -6.08
C ILE A 127 -8.15 -10.26 -4.83
N ILE A 128 -9.00 -9.24 -4.76
CA ILE A 128 -9.13 -8.40 -3.57
C ILE A 128 -9.48 -9.24 -2.35
N GLU A 129 -10.46 -10.16 -2.47
CA GLU A 129 -10.85 -11.05 -1.39
C GLU A 129 -9.68 -11.92 -0.93
N ALA A 130 -8.88 -12.44 -1.87
CA ALA A 130 -7.70 -13.23 -1.54
C ALA A 130 -6.68 -12.41 -0.73
N PHE A 131 -6.43 -11.16 -1.12
CA PHE A 131 -5.56 -10.26 -0.36
C PHE A 131 -6.12 -9.95 1.04
N VAL A 132 -7.42 -9.70 1.14
CA VAL A 132 -8.08 -9.42 2.42
C VAL A 132 -7.93 -10.60 3.38
N ASN A 133 -7.99 -11.82 2.88
CA ASN A 133 -7.89 -13.04 3.67
C ASN A 133 -6.45 -13.51 3.90
N ALA A 134 -5.48 -12.89 3.24
CA ALA A 134 -4.07 -13.27 3.39
C ALA A 134 -3.55 -12.95 4.79
N ARG A 135 -2.80 -13.90 5.37
CA ARG A 135 -2.22 -13.75 6.72
C ARG A 135 -0.75 -14.14 6.78
N SER A 136 -0.15 -14.52 5.65
CA SER A 136 1.22 -15.00 5.60
C SER A 136 1.84 -14.78 4.24
N LYS A 137 3.17 -14.89 4.20
CA LYS A 137 3.93 -14.86 2.93
C LYS A 137 3.43 -15.95 1.98
N ALA A 138 3.13 -17.15 2.51
CA ALA A 138 2.63 -18.26 1.69
C ALA A 138 1.31 -17.90 1.00
N ASP A 139 0.44 -17.16 1.68
CA ASP A 139 -0.81 -16.69 1.09
C ASP A 139 -0.55 -15.74 -0.09
N LEU A 140 0.43 -14.84 0.05
CA LEU A 140 0.83 -13.94 -1.04
C LEU A 140 1.42 -14.72 -2.21
N GLU A 141 2.22 -15.74 -1.93
CA GLU A 141 2.79 -16.61 -2.96
C GLU A 141 1.70 -17.34 -3.74
N ASN A 142 0.65 -17.80 -3.05
CA ASN A 142 -0.51 -18.44 -3.69
C ASN A 142 -1.25 -17.47 -4.61
N ILE A 143 -1.41 -16.21 -4.18
CA ILE A 143 -2.02 -15.17 -5.01
C ILE A 143 -1.18 -14.96 -6.27
N LEU A 144 0.14 -14.87 -6.11
CA LEU A 144 1.06 -14.69 -7.23
C LEU A 144 0.93 -15.80 -8.26
N GLN A 145 0.84 -17.05 -7.81
CA GLN A 145 0.64 -18.20 -8.69
C GLN A 145 -0.68 -18.09 -9.45
N GLY A 146 -1.74 -17.64 -8.78
CA GLY A 146 -3.05 -17.43 -9.39
C GLY A 146 -3.06 -16.35 -10.45
N LEU A 147 -2.09 -15.42 -10.42
CA LEU A 147 -1.93 -14.38 -11.43
C LEU A 147 -1.12 -14.86 -12.65
N GLY A 148 -0.65 -16.10 -12.65
CA GLY A 148 0.12 -16.67 -13.76
C GLY A 148 1.59 -16.28 -13.76
N GLU A 149 2.11 -15.85 -12.63
CA GLU A 149 3.52 -15.42 -12.52
C GLU A 149 4.38 -16.33 -11.68
#